data_2216c535be67a21fefd78686baf2c608
#
_entry.id   2216c535be67a21fefd78686baf2c608
#
_cell.length_a   1.000
_cell.length_b   1.000
_cell.length_c   1.000
_cell.angle_alpha   90.00
_cell.angle_beta   90.00
_cell.angle_gamma   90.00
#
_symmetry.space_group_name_H-M   'P 1'
#
loop_
_entity.id
_entity.type
_entity.pdbx_description
1 polymer ?
#
loop_
_entity_poly.entity_id
_entity_poly.type
_entity_poly.pdbx_seq_one_letter_code
_entity_poly.pdbx_strand_id
1 'polypeptide(L)'
;NNSTIIGIGDDAAALKYNDKIVLVSTDAMVEGVHFDMVYTPLKHLGYKACVVNFSDIYAMNGQPKQITITISASNRYSVEALEELYAGIHLACEKYNVDIVGGDTTSSVSGLFISITVIGEVEQDKMVGRNGAKVYDLICVSGDLGGAYAGLLVLQREKVTFKANPNFQPDFSTYEYVLERQLKPEAGKKTVEWLRENNILPTSMIDISDGLASEMLHICKSSDVGCELYIEKFPIDYETTRTLEEFKIMADVGALNGGEDYELLFTIDQKDFEKIKENENITVIGHITDKSMGCQLVTPQDTTIELRAQGWNHYRKEEK
;
A
#
# COMPACT_ATOMS: atom_id res chain seq x y z
N ASN A 1 -18.25 -13.75 -18.28
CA ASN A 1 -19.47 -12.98 -18.14
C ASN A 1 -19.23 -11.59 -18.71
N ASN A 2 -20.19 -11.06 -19.47
CA ASN A 2 -20.07 -9.75 -20.15
C ASN A 2 -20.03 -8.55 -19.16
N SER A 3 -20.33 -8.75 -17.90
CA SER A 3 -20.24 -7.72 -16.86
C SER A 3 -18.83 -7.50 -16.33
N THR A 4 -17.89 -8.42 -16.52
CA THR A 4 -16.50 -8.26 -16.10
C THR A 4 -15.74 -7.43 -17.12
N ILE A 5 -15.26 -6.25 -16.73
CA ILE A 5 -14.44 -5.36 -17.57
C ILE A 5 -12.95 -5.63 -17.31
N ILE A 6 -12.56 -5.64 -16.04
CA ILE A 6 -11.22 -5.99 -15.57
C ILE A 6 -11.37 -7.15 -14.58
N GLY A 7 -10.67 -8.26 -14.83
CA GLY A 7 -10.61 -9.40 -13.93
C GLY A 7 -9.33 -9.40 -13.11
N ILE A 8 -8.67 -10.56 -12.99
CA ILE A 8 -7.39 -10.71 -12.29
C ILE A 8 -6.29 -9.94 -13.03
N GLY A 9 -5.49 -9.15 -12.29
CA GLY A 9 -4.31 -8.47 -12.83
C GLY A 9 -4.26 -6.95 -12.61
N ASP A 10 -5.25 -6.40 -11.91
CA ASP A 10 -5.27 -5.01 -11.43
C ASP A 10 -5.57 -4.99 -9.92
N ASP A 11 -5.55 -3.82 -9.26
CA ASP A 11 -5.77 -3.67 -7.81
C ASP A 11 -7.15 -4.16 -7.38
N ALA A 12 -8.17 -3.92 -8.19
CA ALA A 12 -9.50 -4.50 -7.98
C ALA A 12 -10.10 -5.03 -9.28
N ALA A 13 -11.02 -5.99 -9.18
CA ALA A 13 -11.87 -6.37 -10.30
C ALA A 13 -12.89 -5.26 -10.60
N ALA A 14 -13.06 -4.91 -11.88
CA ALA A 14 -14.05 -3.93 -12.32
C ALA A 14 -15.22 -4.64 -13.02
N LEU A 15 -16.42 -4.45 -12.46
CA LEU A 15 -17.65 -5.09 -12.89
C LEU A 15 -18.64 -4.02 -13.33
N LYS A 16 -19.19 -4.16 -14.54
CA LYS A 16 -20.21 -3.24 -15.06
C LYS A 16 -21.62 -3.72 -14.74
N TYR A 17 -22.34 -2.92 -13.99
CA TYR A 17 -23.76 -3.11 -13.72
C TYR A 17 -24.52 -1.85 -14.14
N ASN A 18 -25.23 -1.92 -15.25
CA ASN A 18 -25.88 -0.79 -15.92
C ASN A 18 -24.85 0.32 -16.26
N ASP A 19 -25.04 1.52 -15.74
CA ASP A 19 -24.16 2.67 -16.00
C ASP A 19 -23.06 2.87 -14.93
N LYS A 20 -22.96 1.93 -13.97
CA LYS A 20 -21.96 1.99 -12.89
C LYS A 20 -20.89 0.93 -13.06
N ILE A 21 -19.67 1.31 -12.69
CA ILE A 21 -18.57 0.37 -12.47
C ILE A 21 -18.46 0.10 -10.98
N VAL A 22 -18.59 -1.16 -10.62
CA VAL A 22 -18.38 -1.66 -9.27
C VAL A 22 -16.97 -2.25 -9.20
N LEU A 23 -16.19 -1.80 -8.24
CA LEU A 23 -14.86 -2.33 -7.94
C LEU A 23 -14.98 -3.33 -6.80
N VAL A 24 -14.27 -4.44 -6.89
CA VAL A 24 -14.26 -5.47 -5.85
C VAL A 24 -12.84 -5.96 -5.65
N SER A 25 -12.33 -5.80 -4.43
CA SER A 25 -11.06 -6.40 -3.99
C SER A 25 -11.23 -7.20 -2.70
N THR A 26 -10.29 -8.07 -2.41
CA THR A 26 -10.27 -8.85 -1.18
C THR A 26 -8.84 -9.19 -0.79
N ASP A 27 -8.49 -8.82 0.44
CA ASP A 27 -7.22 -9.18 1.06
C ASP A 27 -7.43 -10.01 2.31
N ALA A 28 -6.39 -10.76 2.66
CA ALA A 28 -6.35 -11.59 3.83
C ALA A 28 -5.12 -11.30 4.68
N MET A 29 -5.30 -11.17 5.99
CA MET A 29 -4.23 -11.03 6.96
C MET A 29 -4.15 -12.27 7.84
N VAL A 30 -2.95 -12.86 7.91
CA VAL A 30 -2.67 -14.11 8.63
C VAL A 30 -1.67 -13.84 9.74
N GLU A 31 -2.00 -14.24 10.95
CA GLU A 31 -1.08 -14.17 12.09
C GLU A 31 0.22 -14.95 11.83
N GLY A 32 1.34 -14.30 12.14
CA GLY A 32 2.68 -14.85 11.91
C GLY A 32 3.21 -14.65 10.49
N VAL A 33 2.38 -14.12 9.57
CA VAL A 33 2.76 -13.73 8.20
C VAL A 33 2.66 -12.22 8.04
N HIS A 34 1.47 -11.65 8.19
CA HIS A 34 1.21 -10.22 7.95
C HIS A 34 1.22 -9.39 9.24
N PHE A 35 1.07 -10.03 10.40
CA PHE A 35 1.11 -9.38 11.70
C PHE A 35 1.56 -10.35 12.80
N ASP A 36 2.02 -9.79 13.91
CA ASP A 36 2.45 -10.57 15.08
C ASP A 36 1.82 -9.98 16.35
N MET A 37 1.10 -10.82 17.09
CA MET A 37 0.38 -10.42 18.30
C MET A 37 1.28 -9.98 19.47
N VAL A 38 2.59 -10.19 19.37
CA VAL A 38 3.54 -9.69 20.38
C VAL A 38 3.62 -8.15 20.36
N TYR A 39 3.44 -7.54 19.17
CA TYR A 39 3.59 -6.10 19.03
C TYR A 39 2.44 -5.40 18.26
N THR A 40 1.48 -6.15 17.74
CA THR A 40 0.36 -5.55 16.98
C THR A 40 -0.88 -5.42 17.86
N PRO A 41 -1.30 -4.22 18.29
CA PRO A 41 -2.55 -4.02 19.02
C PRO A 41 -3.75 -4.37 18.14
N LEU A 42 -4.73 -5.09 18.70
CA LEU A 42 -5.90 -5.56 17.94
C LEU A 42 -6.69 -4.42 17.28
N LYS A 43 -6.81 -3.29 17.94
CA LYS A 43 -7.48 -2.11 17.37
C LYS A 43 -6.75 -1.57 16.13
N HIS A 44 -5.40 -1.51 16.16
CA HIS A 44 -4.62 -1.13 14.98
C HIS A 44 -4.73 -2.19 13.88
N LEU A 45 -4.71 -3.47 14.23
CA LEU A 45 -4.89 -4.56 13.28
C LEU A 45 -6.22 -4.48 12.55
N GLY A 46 -7.32 -4.23 13.28
CA GLY A 46 -8.64 -4.05 12.67
C GLY A 46 -8.70 -2.86 11.73
N TYR A 47 -8.09 -1.74 12.12
CA TYR A 47 -7.97 -0.55 11.27
C TYR A 47 -7.19 -0.86 10.00
N LYS A 48 -5.98 -1.41 10.14
CA LYS A 48 -5.09 -1.77 9.02
C LYS A 48 -5.77 -2.75 8.06
N ALA A 49 -6.45 -3.78 8.57
CA ALA A 49 -7.15 -4.76 7.75
C ALA A 49 -8.21 -4.14 6.82
N CYS A 50 -8.83 -3.03 7.23
CA CYS A 50 -9.74 -2.26 6.37
C CYS A 50 -8.95 -1.43 5.36
N VAL A 51 -7.93 -0.71 5.83
CA VAL A 51 -7.19 0.28 5.02
C VAL A 51 -6.48 -0.36 3.84
N VAL A 52 -5.88 -1.55 4.01
CA VAL A 52 -5.23 -2.27 2.91
C VAL A 52 -6.19 -2.53 1.75
N ASN A 53 -7.44 -2.94 2.06
CA ASN A 53 -8.49 -3.14 1.05
C ASN A 53 -9.00 -1.82 0.45
N PHE A 54 -9.09 -0.75 1.26
CA PHE A 54 -9.51 0.56 0.75
C PHE A 54 -8.49 1.15 -0.21
N SER A 55 -7.21 0.84 0.00
CA SER A 55 -6.10 1.24 -0.85
C SER A 55 -6.29 0.77 -2.29
N ASP A 56 -6.65 -0.50 -2.51
CA ASP A 56 -6.94 -1.06 -3.83
C ASP A 56 -8.02 -0.28 -4.59
N ILE A 57 -9.07 0.12 -3.88
CA ILE A 57 -10.17 0.87 -4.49
C ILE A 57 -9.71 2.28 -4.88
N TYR A 58 -8.93 2.94 -4.02
CA TYR A 58 -8.36 4.26 -4.34
C TYR A 58 -7.32 4.17 -5.46
N ALA A 59 -6.53 3.09 -5.53
CA ALA A 59 -5.58 2.82 -6.61
C ALA A 59 -6.26 2.73 -7.99
N MET A 60 -7.54 2.39 -8.04
CA MET A 60 -8.34 2.43 -9.26
C MET A 60 -9.16 3.72 -9.43
N ASN A 61 -8.80 4.80 -8.73
CA ASN A 61 -9.53 6.07 -8.68
C ASN A 61 -11.01 5.89 -8.24
N GLY A 62 -11.28 4.82 -7.47
CA GLY A 62 -12.59 4.49 -6.94
C GLY A 62 -12.88 5.15 -5.61
N GLN A 63 -14.06 4.83 -5.07
CA GLN A 63 -14.49 5.19 -3.72
C GLN A 63 -15.01 3.92 -3.03
N PRO A 64 -14.40 3.45 -1.94
CA PRO A 64 -14.92 2.32 -1.17
C PRO A 64 -16.27 2.67 -0.55
N LYS A 65 -17.19 1.73 -0.51
CA LYS A 65 -18.58 1.92 -0.05
C LYS A 65 -19.01 0.92 1.01
N GLN A 66 -18.74 -0.35 0.77
CA GLN A 66 -19.15 -1.42 1.67
C GLN A 66 -18.03 -2.42 1.86
N ILE A 67 -18.02 -3.09 3.02
CA ILE A 67 -17.18 -4.26 3.27
C ILE A 67 -17.98 -5.45 3.82
N THR A 68 -17.46 -6.64 3.55
CA THR A 68 -17.77 -7.86 4.31
C THR A 68 -16.50 -8.37 4.98
N ILE A 69 -16.64 -8.97 6.18
CA ILE A 69 -15.51 -9.36 7.02
C ILE A 69 -15.63 -10.82 7.37
N THR A 70 -14.60 -11.61 7.10
CA THR A 70 -14.49 -12.99 7.60
C THR A 70 -13.37 -13.06 8.62
N ILE A 71 -13.69 -13.55 9.83
CA ILE A 71 -12.73 -13.75 10.91
C ILE A 71 -12.69 -15.23 11.28
N SER A 72 -11.50 -15.80 11.35
CA SER A 72 -11.27 -17.11 11.92
C SER A 72 -10.30 -17.00 13.08
N ALA A 73 -10.77 -17.21 14.32
CA ALA A 73 -10.01 -16.98 15.54
C ALA A 73 -9.87 -18.28 16.37
N SER A 74 -8.67 -18.52 16.90
CA SER A 74 -8.45 -19.62 17.82
C SER A 74 -9.01 -19.30 19.22
N ASN A 75 -9.19 -20.32 20.03
CA ASN A 75 -9.77 -20.23 21.39
C ASN A 75 -8.95 -19.40 22.38
N ARG A 76 -7.78 -18.91 22.03
CA ARG A 76 -6.98 -17.97 22.84
C ARG A 76 -7.47 -16.54 22.75
N TYR A 77 -8.34 -16.22 21.80
CA TYR A 77 -8.95 -14.90 21.68
C TYR A 77 -10.28 -14.87 22.41
N SER A 78 -10.39 -13.96 23.40
CA SER A 78 -11.64 -13.72 24.11
C SER A 78 -12.60 -12.87 23.28
N VAL A 79 -13.84 -12.73 23.73
CA VAL A 79 -14.83 -11.85 23.10
C VAL A 79 -14.35 -10.41 23.13
N GLU A 80 -13.79 -9.95 24.24
CA GLU A 80 -13.25 -8.60 24.42
C GLU A 80 -12.09 -8.32 23.45
N ALA A 81 -11.26 -9.32 23.15
CA ALA A 81 -10.20 -9.20 22.14
C ALA A 81 -10.78 -8.99 20.73
N LEU A 82 -11.86 -9.68 20.39
CA LEU A 82 -12.56 -9.46 19.13
C LEU A 82 -13.29 -8.11 19.10
N GLU A 83 -13.84 -7.65 20.21
CA GLU A 83 -14.43 -6.30 20.33
C GLU A 83 -13.37 -5.21 20.07
N GLU A 84 -12.15 -5.36 20.59
CA GLU A 84 -11.03 -4.44 20.29
C GLU A 84 -10.66 -4.44 18.80
N LEU A 85 -10.64 -5.62 18.16
CA LEU A 85 -10.43 -5.72 16.72
C LEU A 85 -11.51 -4.97 15.93
N TYR A 86 -12.79 -5.21 16.27
CA TYR A 86 -13.92 -4.53 15.65
C TYR A 86 -13.94 -3.03 15.94
N ALA A 87 -13.46 -2.57 17.09
CA ALA A 87 -13.32 -1.14 17.38
C ALA A 87 -12.36 -0.46 16.37
N GLY A 88 -11.30 -1.14 15.94
CA GLY A 88 -10.41 -0.67 14.88
C GLY A 88 -11.08 -0.65 13.51
N ILE A 89 -11.83 -1.70 13.17
CA ILE A 89 -12.60 -1.81 11.93
C ILE A 89 -13.62 -0.66 11.84
N HIS A 90 -14.39 -0.42 12.90
CA HIS A 90 -15.36 0.66 12.94
C HIS A 90 -14.71 2.04 12.79
N LEU A 91 -13.55 2.26 13.41
CA LEU A 91 -12.80 3.51 13.28
C LEU A 91 -12.38 3.77 11.81
N ALA A 92 -11.90 2.75 11.10
CA ALA A 92 -11.58 2.86 9.69
C ALA A 92 -12.84 3.13 8.85
N CYS A 93 -13.90 2.37 9.07
CA CYS A 93 -15.16 2.52 8.35
C CYS A 93 -15.78 3.92 8.52
N GLU A 94 -15.75 4.47 9.73
CA GLU A 94 -16.20 5.83 10.01
C GLU A 94 -15.36 6.87 9.26
N LYS A 95 -14.02 6.77 9.36
CA LYS A 95 -13.09 7.72 8.70
C LYS A 95 -13.22 7.73 7.18
N TYR A 96 -13.42 6.56 6.58
CA TYR A 96 -13.49 6.41 5.12
C TYR A 96 -14.92 6.43 4.59
N ASN A 97 -15.93 6.53 5.46
CA ASN A 97 -17.35 6.50 5.13
C ASN A 97 -17.76 5.22 4.38
N VAL A 98 -17.46 4.07 5.00
CA VAL A 98 -17.69 2.72 4.47
C VAL A 98 -18.62 1.96 5.41
N ASP A 99 -19.61 1.25 4.87
CA ASP A 99 -20.55 0.46 5.64
C ASP A 99 -20.08 -0.98 5.79
N ILE A 100 -20.22 -1.54 6.99
CA ILE A 100 -20.10 -2.99 7.22
C ILE A 100 -21.45 -3.62 6.88
N VAL A 101 -21.49 -4.44 5.82
CA VAL A 101 -22.78 -5.00 5.33
C VAL A 101 -22.93 -6.49 5.57
N GLY A 102 -21.90 -7.16 6.10
CA GLY A 102 -21.97 -8.57 6.43
C GLY A 102 -20.62 -9.16 6.78
N GLY A 103 -20.62 -10.47 6.96
CA GLY A 103 -19.40 -11.23 7.27
C GLY A 103 -19.69 -12.57 7.89
N ASP A 104 -18.65 -13.24 8.33
CA ASP A 104 -18.69 -14.52 9.03
C ASP A 104 -17.63 -14.57 10.14
N THR A 105 -17.93 -15.24 11.24
CA THR A 105 -16.98 -15.51 12.32
C THR A 105 -16.97 -16.99 12.64
N THR A 106 -15.80 -17.60 12.50
CA THR A 106 -15.63 -19.04 12.73
C THR A 106 -14.40 -19.31 13.63
N SER A 107 -14.27 -20.55 14.06
CA SER A 107 -13.11 -20.97 14.86
C SER A 107 -11.92 -21.35 13.98
N SER A 108 -10.70 -21.08 14.48
CA SER A 108 -9.45 -21.58 13.94
C SER A 108 -8.79 -22.57 14.90
N VAL A 109 -8.05 -23.52 14.38
CA VAL A 109 -7.20 -24.41 15.21
C VAL A 109 -5.98 -23.68 15.76
N SER A 110 -5.52 -22.61 15.10
CA SER A 110 -4.38 -21.80 15.53
C SER A 110 -4.47 -20.39 14.97
N GLY A 111 -4.08 -19.40 15.77
CA GLY A 111 -3.94 -18.02 15.31
C GLY A 111 -5.22 -17.29 15.01
N LEU A 112 -5.04 -16.14 14.37
CA LEU A 112 -6.09 -15.25 13.88
C LEU A 112 -5.91 -15.05 12.38
N PHE A 113 -7.01 -15.19 11.65
CA PHE A 113 -7.11 -14.91 10.22
C PHE A 113 -8.25 -13.91 10.01
N ILE A 114 -7.99 -12.89 9.21
CA ILE A 114 -8.94 -11.85 8.85
C ILE A 114 -8.96 -11.76 7.33
N SER A 115 -10.13 -11.80 6.72
CA SER A 115 -10.29 -11.46 5.30
C SER A 115 -11.39 -10.43 5.16
N ILE A 116 -11.10 -9.36 4.44
CA ILE A 116 -12.05 -8.29 4.14
C ILE A 116 -12.23 -8.24 2.63
N THR A 117 -13.49 -8.23 2.21
CA THR A 117 -13.84 -7.92 0.83
C THR A 117 -14.44 -6.53 0.80
N VAL A 118 -13.87 -5.65 0.00
CA VAL A 118 -14.36 -4.29 -0.22
C VAL A 118 -15.11 -4.20 -1.54
N ILE A 119 -16.20 -3.45 -1.51
CA ILE A 119 -16.99 -3.06 -2.68
C ILE A 119 -16.90 -1.55 -2.79
N GLY A 120 -16.41 -1.08 -3.95
CA GLY A 120 -16.30 0.33 -4.29
C GLY A 120 -17.06 0.67 -5.56
N GLU A 121 -17.09 1.94 -5.90
CA GLU A 121 -17.65 2.42 -7.17
C GLU A 121 -16.76 3.48 -7.80
N VAL A 122 -16.80 3.54 -9.13
CA VAL A 122 -16.13 4.57 -9.93
C VAL A 122 -16.96 4.87 -11.17
N GLU A 123 -16.91 6.11 -11.66
CA GLU A 123 -17.48 6.48 -12.95
C GLU A 123 -16.68 5.82 -14.07
N GLN A 124 -17.34 5.35 -15.12
CA GLN A 124 -16.69 4.56 -16.19
C GLN A 124 -15.54 5.31 -16.87
N ASP A 125 -15.67 6.61 -17.06
CA ASP A 125 -14.68 7.48 -17.70
C ASP A 125 -13.60 8.02 -16.72
N LYS A 126 -13.71 7.67 -15.45
CA LYS A 126 -12.79 8.06 -14.38
C LYS A 126 -11.98 6.89 -13.83
N MET A 127 -12.31 5.66 -14.21
CA MET A 127 -11.57 4.49 -13.76
C MET A 127 -10.14 4.53 -14.29
N VAL A 128 -9.18 4.29 -13.39
CA VAL A 128 -7.76 4.17 -13.71
C VAL A 128 -7.32 2.76 -13.34
N GLY A 129 -6.42 2.19 -14.09
CA GLY A 129 -5.80 0.90 -13.79
C GLY A 129 -4.28 0.99 -13.88
N ARG A 130 -3.62 -0.13 -13.71
CA ARG A 130 -2.16 -0.26 -13.85
C ARG A 130 -1.67 -0.03 -15.28
N ASN A 131 -2.54 -0.21 -16.25
CA ASN A 131 -2.27 0.01 -17.68
C ASN A 131 -2.67 1.42 -18.10
N GLY A 132 -1.96 1.98 -19.09
CA GLY A 132 -2.31 3.27 -19.67
C GLY A 132 -1.22 4.33 -19.57
N ALA A 133 -0.12 4.05 -18.87
CA ALA A 133 1.07 4.91 -18.88
C ALA A 133 1.62 5.06 -20.31
N LYS A 134 2.05 6.28 -20.66
CA LYS A 134 2.55 6.65 -21.97
C LYS A 134 3.96 7.20 -21.88
N VAL A 135 4.74 7.00 -22.94
CA VAL A 135 6.09 7.61 -23.03
C VAL A 135 5.99 9.11 -22.80
N TYR A 136 6.88 9.61 -21.95
CA TYR A 136 6.97 10.98 -21.42
C TYR A 136 5.97 11.34 -20.32
N ASP A 137 5.07 10.46 -19.90
CA ASP A 137 4.29 10.70 -18.68
C ASP A 137 5.23 10.86 -17.48
N LEU A 138 4.86 11.74 -16.55
CA LEU A 138 5.57 11.90 -15.29
C LEU A 138 5.14 10.82 -14.31
N ILE A 139 6.11 10.25 -13.59
CA ILE A 139 5.87 9.28 -12.53
C ILE A 139 5.82 10.03 -11.20
N CYS A 140 4.73 9.87 -10.49
CA CYS A 140 4.43 10.55 -9.24
C CYS A 140 4.15 9.55 -8.12
N VAL A 141 4.53 9.91 -6.89
CA VAL A 141 4.11 9.22 -5.67
C VAL A 141 3.44 10.19 -4.71
N SER A 142 2.46 9.71 -3.96
CA SER A 142 1.90 10.42 -2.82
C SER A 142 2.72 10.19 -1.56
N GLY A 143 2.63 11.10 -0.58
CA GLY A 143 3.25 10.96 0.73
C GLY A 143 4.75 10.70 0.69
N ASP A 144 5.20 9.77 1.52
CA ASP A 144 6.59 9.33 1.64
C ASP A 144 6.70 7.81 1.75
N LEU A 145 7.90 7.28 1.53
CA LEU A 145 8.15 5.87 1.31
C LEU A 145 9.10 5.26 2.35
N GLY A 146 8.92 3.97 2.61
CA GLY A 146 9.79 3.15 3.46
C GLY A 146 9.50 3.26 4.95
N GLY A 147 8.55 4.14 5.36
CA GLY A 147 8.21 4.36 6.77
C GLY A 147 7.63 3.12 7.44
N ALA A 148 6.76 2.41 6.75
CA ALA A 148 6.18 1.17 7.26
C ALA A 148 7.24 0.09 7.48
N TYR A 149 8.15 -0.09 6.53
CA TYR A 149 9.25 -1.05 6.66
C TYR A 149 10.20 -0.69 7.81
N ALA A 150 10.56 0.58 7.97
CA ALA A 150 11.37 1.04 9.10
C ALA A 150 10.69 0.72 10.44
N GLY A 151 9.39 0.96 10.55
CA GLY A 151 8.58 0.61 11.73
C GLY A 151 8.56 -0.89 12.02
N LEU A 152 8.43 -1.72 10.98
CA LEU A 152 8.48 -3.18 11.11
C LEU A 152 9.83 -3.65 11.69
N LEU A 153 10.94 -3.09 11.23
CA LEU A 153 12.28 -3.42 11.73
C LEU A 153 12.42 -3.10 13.23
N VAL A 154 11.92 -1.94 13.67
CA VAL A 154 11.88 -1.58 15.09
C VAL A 154 11.08 -2.60 15.88
N LEU A 155 9.85 -2.92 15.46
CA LEU A 155 8.98 -3.87 16.14
C LEU A 155 9.60 -5.27 16.22
N GLN A 156 10.25 -5.73 15.17
CA GLN A 156 10.94 -7.01 15.14
C GLN A 156 12.15 -7.03 16.10
N ARG A 157 12.95 -5.96 16.15
CA ARG A 157 14.05 -5.82 17.11
C ARG A 157 13.56 -5.89 18.54
N GLU A 158 12.52 -5.12 18.87
CA GLU A 158 11.96 -5.07 20.21
C GLU A 158 11.29 -6.40 20.61
N LYS A 159 10.67 -7.11 19.67
CA LYS A 159 10.17 -8.48 19.90
C LYS A 159 11.29 -9.44 20.33
N VAL A 160 12.45 -9.39 19.68
CA VAL A 160 13.61 -10.23 20.03
C VAL A 160 14.09 -9.88 21.45
N THR A 161 14.21 -8.58 21.77
CA THR A 161 14.61 -8.08 23.07
C THR A 161 13.63 -8.51 24.17
N PHE A 162 12.32 -8.35 23.94
CA PHE A 162 11.28 -8.77 24.88
C PHE A 162 11.29 -10.27 25.16
N LYS A 163 11.48 -11.10 24.12
CA LYS A 163 11.60 -12.55 24.30
C LYS A 163 12.82 -12.95 25.14
N ALA A 164 13.93 -12.22 25.01
CA ALA A 164 15.14 -12.46 25.79
C ALA A 164 15.01 -11.96 27.25
N ASN A 165 14.29 -10.86 27.47
CA ASN A 165 14.06 -10.25 28.78
C ASN A 165 12.65 -9.66 28.88
N PRO A 166 11.65 -10.42 29.34
CA PRO A 166 10.24 -9.95 29.42
C PRO A 166 10.01 -8.79 30.39
N ASN A 167 10.97 -8.45 31.25
CA ASN A 167 10.89 -7.30 32.15
C ASN A 167 11.37 -6.00 31.51
N PHE A 168 11.99 -6.08 30.34
CA PHE A 168 12.40 -4.91 29.57
C PHE A 168 11.18 -4.27 28.92
N GLN A 169 11.01 -2.97 29.13
CA GLN A 169 10.00 -2.18 28.42
C GLN A 169 10.71 -1.35 27.36
N PRO A 170 10.38 -1.55 26.05
CA PRO A 170 10.97 -0.76 24.99
C PRO A 170 10.52 0.70 25.08
N ASP A 171 11.42 1.62 24.73
CA ASP A 171 11.10 3.03 24.55
C ASP A 171 10.83 3.29 23.07
N PHE A 172 9.60 3.61 22.75
CA PHE A 172 9.14 3.91 21.40
C PHE A 172 9.03 5.41 21.08
N SER A 173 9.36 6.28 22.03
CA SER A 173 9.16 7.74 21.91
C SER A 173 9.88 8.38 20.72
N THR A 174 10.95 7.76 20.24
CA THR A 174 11.72 8.24 19.08
C THR A 174 11.33 7.55 17.77
N TYR A 175 10.34 6.66 17.76
CA TYR A 175 9.92 5.88 16.61
C TYR A 175 8.43 6.06 16.28
N GLU A 176 7.73 7.00 16.92
CA GLU A 176 6.28 7.17 16.79
C GLU A 176 5.83 7.24 15.33
N TYR A 177 6.54 8.00 14.51
CA TYR A 177 6.24 8.18 13.09
C TYR A 177 6.26 6.83 12.32
N VAL A 178 7.38 6.13 12.35
CA VAL A 178 7.54 4.88 11.58
C VAL A 178 6.65 3.75 12.13
N LEU A 179 6.37 3.76 13.44
CA LEU A 179 5.45 2.82 14.06
C LEU A 179 3.99 3.09 13.64
N GLU A 180 3.59 4.37 13.54
CA GLU A 180 2.27 4.72 13.02
C GLU A 180 2.13 4.28 11.56
N ARG A 181 3.13 4.52 10.71
CA ARG A 181 3.16 4.06 9.31
C ARG A 181 2.95 2.55 9.20
N GLN A 182 3.59 1.75 10.06
CA GLN A 182 3.46 0.28 10.05
C GLN A 182 2.16 -0.24 10.65
N LEU A 183 1.74 0.29 11.79
CA LEU A 183 0.63 -0.27 12.57
C LEU A 183 -0.73 0.30 12.17
N LYS A 184 -0.76 1.52 11.63
CA LYS A 184 -1.97 2.26 11.29
C LYS A 184 -1.78 3.06 10.00
N PRO A 185 -1.50 2.40 8.87
CA PRO A 185 -1.35 3.08 7.59
C PRO A 185 -2.64 3.80 7.17
N GLU A 186 -2.52 4.69 6.19
CA GLU A 186 -3.64 5.40 5.59
C GLU A 186 -3.71 5.09 4.10
N ALA A 187 -4.93 4.93 3.57
CA ALA A 187 -5.13 4.78 2.13
C ALA A 187 -5.11 6.13 1.42
N GLY A 188 -4.86 6.11 0.11
CA GLY A 188 -4.67 7.29 -0.74
C GLY A 188 -5.91 8.19 -0.98
N LYS A 189 -6.89 8.20 -0.05
CA LYS A 189 -8.14 8.98 -0.15
C LYS A 189 -7.90 10.45 -0.49
N LYS A 190 -7.04 11.12 0.30
CA LYS A 190 -6.77 12.56 0.14
C LYS A 190 -6.15 12.87 -1.22
N THR A 191 -5.27 12.02 -1.70
CA THR A 191 -4.61 12.16 -3.01
C THR A 191 -5.63 12.03 -4.12
N VAL A 192 -6.49 11.02 -4.08
CA VAL A 192 -7.54 10.81 -5.09
C VAL A 192 -8.56 11.97 -5.09
N GLU A 193 -8.99 12.43 -3.92
CA GLU A 193 -9.89 13.59 -3.79
C GLU A 193 -9.23 14.85 -4.39
N TRP A 194 -7.98 15.11 -4.05
CA TRP A 194 -7.22 16.26 -4.57
C TRP A 194 -7.04 16.20 -6.10
N LEU A 195 -6.69 15.02 -6.66
CA LEU A 195 -6.56 14.82 -8.11
C LEU A 195 -7.88 15.14 -8.83
N ARG A 196 -9.00 14.68 -8.28
CA ARG A 196 -10.35 14.94 -8.83
C ARG A 196 -10.72 16.43 -8.79
N GLU A 197 -10.47 17.09 -7.66
CA GLU A 197 -10.74 18.53 -7.47
C GLU A 197 -9.95 19.39 -8.46
N ASN A 198 -8.73 18.97 -8.81
CA ASN A 198 -7.86 19.66 -9.77
C ASN A 198 -8.04 19.18 -11.22
N ASN A 199 -9.03 18.35 -11.49
CA ASN A 199 -9.31 17.78 -12.81
C ASN A 199 -8.06 17.12 -13.42
N ILE A 200 -7.34 16.33 -12.62
CA ILE A 200 -6.22 15.48 -13.06
C ILE A 200 -6.71 14.04 -13.04
N LEU A 201 -6.66 13.39 -14.20
CA LEU A 201 -6.92 11.97 -14.32
C LEU A 201 -5.59 11.27 -14.60
N PRO A 202 -5.07 10.45 -13.67
CA PRO A 202 -3.86 9.66 -13.92
C PRO A 202 -4.00 8.79 -15.16
N THR A 203 -2.91 8.58 -15.87
CA THR A 203 -2.86 7.68 -17.01
C THR A 203 -2.71 6.23 -16.59
N SER A 204 -2.03 5.98 -15.45
CA SER A 204 -2.02 4.71 -14.74
C SER A 204 -1.88 4.95 -13.24
N MET A 205 -2.27 3.99 -12.41
CA MET A 205 -2.15 4.09 -10.96
C MET A 205 -2.13 2.70 -10.32
N ILE A 206 -1.46 2.59 -9.18
CA ILE A 206 -1.35 1.42 -8.31
C ILE A 206 -1.04 1.92 -6.90
N ASP A 207 -1.40 1.19 -5.85
CA ASP A 207 -0.90 1.47 -4.51
C ASP A 207 0.44 0.77 -4.24
N ILE A 208 1.20 1.24 -3.27
CA ILE A 208 2.51 0.69 -2.90
C ILE A 208 2.36 -0.25 -1.72
N SER A 209 2.17 -1.53 -2.01
CA SER A 209 2.02 -2.62 -1.04
C SER A 209 3.28 -3.46 -0.84
N ASP A 210 4.03 -3.76 -1.91
CA ASP A 210 5.25 -4.58 -1.90
C ASP A 210 6.55 -3.77 -2.04
N GLY A 211 6.42 -2.46 -2.29
CA GLY A 211 7.51 -1.49 -2.45
C GLY A 211 7.58 -0.89 -3.84
N LEU A 212 8.09 0.34 -3.91
CA LEU A 212 8.11 1.16 -5.13
C LEU A 212 8.64 0.42 -6.37
N ALA A 213 9.67 -0.40 -6.21
CA ALA A 213 10.28 -1.13 -7.34
C ALA A 213 9.31 -2.15 -7.95
N SER A 214 8.60 -2.91 -7.10
CA SER A 214 7.62 -3.90 -7.54
C SER A 214 6.48 -3.23 -8.32
N GLU A 215 5.90 -2.19 -7.76
CA GLU A 215 4.73 -1.52 -8.32
C GLU A 215 5.07 -0.76 -9.60
N MET A 216 6.26 -0.15 -9.69
CA MET A 216 6.71 0.47 -10.94
C MET A 216 6.88 -0.56 -12.06
N LEU A 217 7.44 -1.72 -11.75
CA LEU A 217 7.58 -2.82 -12.72
C LEU A 217 6.20 -3.35 -13.16
N HIS A 218 5.19 -3.36 -12.27
CA HIS A 218 3.81 -3.71 -12.63
C HIS A 218 3.21 -2.70 -13.62
N ILE A 219 3.35 -1.39 -13.38
CA ILE A 219 2.90 -0.34 -14.33
C ILE A 219 3.61 -0.50 -15.68
N CYS A 220 4.94 -0.63 -15.68
CA CYS A 220 5.71 -0.76 -16.92
C CYS A 220 5.28 -1.97 -17.73
N LYS A 221 5.10 -3.12 -17.08
CA LYS A 221 4.66 -4.36 -17.71
C LYS A 221 3.24 -4.25 -18.25
N SER A 222 2.31 -3.68 -17.48
CA SER A 222 0.89 -3.57 -17.87
C SER A 222 0.68 -2.55 -18.98
N SER A 223 1.54 -1.53 -19.08
CA SER A 223 1.49 -0.46 -20.09
C SER A 223 2.42 -0.70 -21.29
N ASP A 224 3.25 -1.74 -21.27
CA ASP A 224 4.24 -2.08 -22.30
C ASP A 224 5.27 -0.95 -22.54
N VAL A 225 5.79 -0.35 -21.46
CA VAL A 225 6.72 0.79 -21.47
C VAL A 225 7.94 0.52 -20.60
N GLY A 226 8.94 1.42 -20.65
CA GLY A 226 10.05 1.51 -19.71
C GLY A 226 9.87 2.68 -18.75
N CYS A 227 10.80 2.87 -17.83
CA CYS A 227 10.81 4.01 -16.91
C CYS A 227 12.23 4.42 -16.52
N GLU A 228 12.38 5.68 -16.12
CA GLU A 228 13.54 6.19 -15.38
C GLU A 228 13.06 6.79 -14.07
N LEU A 229 13.57 6.27 -12.93
CA LEU A 229 13.33 6.78 -11.59
C LEU A 229 14.60 7.46 -11.06
N TYR A 230 14.48 8.63 -10.48
CA TYR A 230 15.58 9.40 -9.91
C TYR A 230 15.64 9.19 -8.40
N ILE A 231 16.66 8.48 -7.91
CA ILE A 231 16.80 8.12 -6.48
C ILE A 231 16.76 9.37 -5.58
N GLU A 232 17.42 10.46 -6.01
CA GLU A 232 17.47 11.72 -5.26
C GLU A 232 16.11 12.43 -5.07
N LYS A 233 15.08 11.98 -5.82
CA LYS A 233 13.72 12.54 -5.77
C LYS A 233 12.76 11.68 -4.95
N PHE A 234 13.21 10.57 -4.39
CA PHE A 234 12.33 9.75 -3.56
C PHE A 234 11.93 10.52 -2.30
N PRO A 235 10.64 10.69 -2.04
CA PRO A 235 10.19 11.31 -0.80
C PRO A 235 10.37 10.30 0.34
N ILE A 236 11.34 10.56 1.20
CA ILE A 236 11.63 9.73 2.37
C ILE A 236 11.72 10.66 3.58
N ASP A 237 10.89 10.40 4.58
CA ASP A 237 10.88 11.19 5.79
C ASP A 237 12.21 11.07 6.57
N TYR A 238 12.56 12.12 7.29
CA TYR A 238 13.77 12.15 8.12
C TYR A 238 13.78 11.03 9.17
N GLU A 239 12.64 10.79 9.84
CA GLU A 239 12.53 9.74 10.85
C GLU A 239 12.70 8.35 10.25
N THR A 240 12.19 8.13 9.02
CA THR A 240 12.41 6.91 8.24
C THR A 240 13.88 6.72 7.93
N THR A 241 14.55 7.75 7.39
CA THR A 241 15.97 7.72 7.06
C THR A 241 16.81 7.38 8.29
N ARG A 242 16.62 8.13 9.39
CA ARG A 242 17.32 7.91 10.65
C ARG A 242 17.14 6.49 11.17
N THR A 243 15.90 5.99 11.14
CA THR A 243 15.59 4.64 11.62
C THR A 243 16.27 3.57 10.78
N LEU A 244 16.22 3.67 9.45
CA LEU A 244 16.87 2.71 8.56
C LEU A 244 18.40 2.71 8.72
N GLU A 245 19.02 3.87 8.94
CA GLU A 245 20.46 3.98 9.23
C GLU A 245 20.87 3.20 10.48
N GLU A 246 20.06 3.18 11.54
CA GLU A 246 20.31 2.36 12.74
C GLU A 246 20.41 0.86 12.39
N PHE A 247 19.64 0.41 11.39
CA PHE A 247 19.68 -0.96 10.87
C PHE A 247 20.71 -1.16 9.75
N LYS A 248 21.51 -0.13 9.41
CA LYS A 248 22.51 -0.15 8.33
C LYS A 248 21.88 -0.42 6.95
N ILE A 249 20.69 0.08 6.75
CA ILE A 249 19.95 0.01 5.48
C ILE A 249 19.94 1.43 4.89
N MET A 250 20.26 1.56 3.61
CA MET A 250 20.14 2.82 2.90
C MET A 250 18.65 3.17 2.73
N ALA A 251 18.31 4.43 2.88
CA ALA A 251 16.92 4.88 2.86
C ALA A 251 16.22 4.59 1.51
N ASP A 252 16.93 4.75 0.40
CA ASP A 252 16.45 4.42 -0.95
C ASP A 252 16.16 2.93 -1.13
N VAL A 253 16.95 2.04 -0.51
CA VAL A 253 16.68 0.59 -0.50
C VAL A 253 15.41 0.29 0.28
N GLY A 254 15.18 0.99 1.42
CA GLY A 254 13.95 0.89 2.18
C GLY A 254 12.73 1.33 1.38
N ALA A 255 12.81 2.45 0.69
CA ALA A 255 11.73 2.97 -0.16
C ALA A 255 11.43 2.06 -1.37
N LEU A 256 12.48 1.51 -2.01
CA LEU A 256 12.33 0.63 -3.18
C LEU A 256 11.71 -0.72 -2.87
N ASN A 257 12.07 -1.30 -1.72
CA ASN A 257 11.78 -2.72 -1.43
C ASN A 257 11.01 -2.92 -0.11
N GLY A 258 10.80 -1.88 0.67
CA GLY A 258 9.92 -1.90 1.84
C GLY A 258 8.48 -1.79 1.40
N GLY A 259 7.63 -2.70 1.86
CA GLY A 259 6.20 -2.69 1.55
C GLY A 259 5.36 -2.02 2.62
N GLU A 260 4.05 -2.09 2.42
CA GLU A 260 2.99 -1.65 3.34
C GLU A 260 2.91 -0.12 3.55
N ASP A 261 3.45 0.69 2.63
CA ASP A 261 3.30 2.15 2.68
C ASP A 261 1.89 2.61 2.31
N TYR A 262 1.19 1.89 1.42
CA TYR A 262 -0.15 2.18 0.92
C TYR A 262 -0.31 3.59 0.34
N GLU A 263 0.80 4.17 -0.10
CA GLU A 263 0.82 5.38 -0.91
C GLU A 263 0.47 5.05 -2.37
N LEU A 264 0.10 6.06 -3.14
CA LEU A 264 -0.24 5.88 -4.55
C LEU A 264 0.96 6.18 -5.44
N LEU A 265 1.32 5.24 -6.29
CA LEU A 265 2.20 5.42 -7.44
C LEU A 265 1.33 5.62 -8.69
N PHE A 266 1.52 6.71 -9.39
CA PHE A 266 0.71 7.02 -10.56
C PHE A 266 1.47 7.79 -11.63
N THR A 267 0.95 7.76 -12.85
CA THR A 267 1.50 8.51 -13.97
C THR A 267 0.51 9.57 -14.46
N ILE A 268 1.04 10.72 -14.89
CA ILE A 268 0.25 11.83 -15.45
C ILE A 268 0.89 12.37 -16.72
N ASP A 269 0.06 12.96 -17.58
CA ASP A 269 0.52 13.74 -18.73
C ASP A 269 1.33 14.97 -18.26
N GLN A 270 2.42 15.30 -18.95
CA GLN A 270 3.28 16.46 -18.62
C GLN A 270 2.52 17.79 -18.56
N LYS A 271 1.42 17.95 -19.30
CA LYS A 271 0.58 19.15 -19.25
C LYS A 271 0.00 19.45 -17.86
N ASP A 272 -0.14 18.41 -17.02
CA ASP A 272 -0.67 18.54 -15.66
C ASP A 272 0.40 18.84 -14.60
N PHE A 273 1.70 18.91 -15.01
CA PHE A 273 2.82 19.21 -14.10
C PHE A 273 2.63 20.50 -13.31
N GLU A 274 2.22 21.59 -13.98
CA GLU A 274 2.02 22.89 -13.34
C GLU A 274 0.97 22.86 -12.22
N LYS A 275 0.04 21.90 -12.26
CA LYS A 275 -0.98 21.73 -11.22
C LYS A 275 -0.44 21.01 -9.99
N ILE A 276 0.46 20.03 -10.19
CA ILE A 276 0.94 19.17 -9.09
C ILE A 276 2.19 19.72 -8.39
N LYS A 277 3.00 20.53 -9.06
CA LYS A 277 4.31 20.99 -8.56
C LYS A 277 4.29 21.73 -7.22
N GLU A 278 3.14 22.29 -6.85
CA GLU A 278 2.95 23.01 -5.59
C GLU A 278 2.28 22.16 -4.49
N ASN A 279 1.94 20.90 -4.80
CA ASN A 279 1.38 19.99 -3.82
C ASN A 279 2.50 19.26 -3.08
N GLU A 280 2.72 19.61 -1.83
CA GLU A 280 3.77 19.03 -0.97
C GLU A 280 3.60 17.52 -0.71
N ASN A 281 2.38 16.97 -0.94
CA ASN A 281 2.10 15.55 -0.76
C ASN A 281 2.23 14.73 -2.05
N ILE A 282 2.64 15.32 -3.16
CA ILE A 282 2.85 14.61 -4.43
C ILE A 282 4.24 14.95 -4.96
N THR A 283 5.06 13.94 -5.13
CA THR A 283 6.42 14.08 -5.63
C THR A 283 6.58 13.44 -7.00
N VAL A 284 7.13 14.20 -7.95
CA VAL A 284 7.54 13.64 -9.25
C VAL A 284 8.90 12.97 -9.08
N ILE A 285 8.96 11.67 -9.23
CA ILE A 285 10.14 10.85 -8.99
C ILE A 285 10.81 10.32 -10.26
N GLY A 286 10.20 10.51 -11.43
CA GLY A 286 10.72 9.97 -12.68
C GLY A 286 9.82 10.26 -13.87
N HIS A 287 10.06 9.54 -14.95
CA HIS A 287 9.24 9.60 -16.15
C HIS A 287 9.18 8.25 -16.88
N ILE A 288 8.15 8.08 -17.68
CA ILE A 288 7.95 6.90 -18.52
C ILE A 288 8.79 7.03 -19.80
N THR A 289 9.49 5.96 -20.15
CA THR A 289 10.34 5.85 -21.34
C THR A 289 9.81 4.81 -22.33
N ASP A 290 10.42 4.75 -23.51
CA ASP A 290 10.17 3.67 -24.45
C ASP A 290 10.59 2.32 -23.83
N LYS A 291 9.83 1.26 -24.13
CA LYS A 291 10.08 -0.09 -23.63
C LYS A 291 11.52 -0.58 -23.87
N SER A 292 12.14 -0.17 -25.00
CA SER A 292 13.49 -0.57 -25.36
C SER A 292 14.57 -0.04 -24.40
N MET A 293 14.25 1.02 -23.60
CA MET A 293 15.13 1.56 -22.57
C MET A 293 15.13 0.70 -21.29
N GLY A 294 14.12 -0.19 -21.12
CA GLY A 294 13.93 -0.95 -19.90
C GLY A 294 13.49 -0.09 -18.71
N CYS A 295 13.56 -0.65 -17.53
CA CYS A 295 13.24 0.06 -16.27
C CYS A 295 14.54 0.39 -15.55
N GLN A 296 14.80 1.66 -15.30
CA GLN A 296 16.10 2.16 -14.84
C GLN A 296 15.97 3.02 -13.58
N LEU A 297 17.00 2.95 -12.74
CA LEU A 297 17.25 3.86 -11.63
C LEU A 297 18.41 4.78 -11.99
N VAL A 298 18.22 6.08 -11.83
CA VAL A 298 19.28 7.09 -11.99
C VAL A 298 19.79 7.47 -10.61
N THR A 299 21.09 7.24 -10.38
CA THR A 299 21.75 7.59 -9.12
C THR A 299 22.10 9.08 -9.07
N PRO A 300 22.42 9.65 -7.89
CA PRO A 300 22.91 11.04 -7.77
C PRO A 300 24.20 11.35 -8.53
N GLN A 301 24.91 10.32 -8.99
CA GLN A 301 26.12 10.46 -9.84
C GLN A 301 25.82 10.31 -11.34
N ASP A 302 24.56 10.47 -11.75
CA ASP A 302 24.08 10.25 -13.13
C ASP A 302 24.42 8.87 -13.71
N THR A 303 24.56 7.86 -12.85
CA THR A 303 24.76 6.48 -13.27
C THR A 303 23.42 5.78 -13.34
N THR A 304 23.17 5.09 -14.43
CA THR A 304 21.95 4.31 -14.62
C THR A 304 22.16 2.86 -14.24
N ILE A 305 21.28 2.31 -13.42
CA ILE A 305 21.26 0.90 -13.03
C ILE A 305 19.86 0.31 -13.26
N GLU A 306 19.81 -1.00 -13.53
CA GLU A 306 18.53 -1.68 -13.77
C GLU A 306 17.66 -1.69 -12.50
N LEU A 307 16.39 -1.30 -12.62
CA LEU A 307 15.40 -1.40 -11.56
C LEU A 307 15.06 -2.88 -11.32
N ARG A 308 15.27 -3.35 -10.10
CA ARG A 308 14.95 -4.72 -9.68
C ARG A 308 14.15 -4.71 -8.39
N ALA A 309 13.01 -5.41 -8.38
CA ALA A 309 12.27 -5.65 -7.16
C ALA A 309 12.94 -6.75 -6.32
N GLN A 310 13.22 -6.45 -5.06
CA GLN A 310 13.73 -7.40 -4.06
C GLN A 310 12.72 -7.59 -2.91
N GLY A 311 11.50 -7.05 -3.07
CA GLY A 311 10.44 -7.08 -2.08
C GLY A 311 9.96 -8.50 -1.70
N TRP A 312 8.90 -8.57 -0.93
CA TRP A 312 8.34 -9.81 -0.42
C TRP A 312 7.91 -10.76 -1.56
N ASN A 313 8.28 -12.04 -1.45
CA ASN A 313 7.85 -13.08 -2.38
C ASN A 313 7.37 -14.31 -1.61
N HIS A 314 6.07 -14.57 -1.64
CA HIS A 314 5.42 -15.70 -0.96
C HIS A 314 5.94 -17.07 -1.39
N TYR A 315 6.59 -17.19 -2.54
CA TYR A 315 6.98 -18.45 -3.16
C TYR A 315 8.47 -18.52 -3.52
N ARG A 316 9.34 -17.79 -2.82
CA ARG A 316 10.79 -17.93 -3.05
C ARG A 316 11.18 -19.38 -2.82
N LYS A 317 11.58 -20.07 -3.90
CA LYS A 317 12.35 -21.31 -3.76
C LYS A 317 13.71 -20.91 -3.16
N GLU A 318 14.03 -21.38 -1.97
CA GLU A 318 15.41 -21.34 -1.48
C GLU A 318 16.28 -22.06 -2.51
N GLU A 319 17.10 -21.33 -3.24
CA GLU A 319 18.21 -21.91 -3.98
C GLU A 319 19.18 -22.47 -2.93
N LYS A 320 19.24 -23.81 -2.88
CA LYS A 320 20.15 -24.56 -2.00
C LYS A 320 21.57 -24.49 -2.53
#